data_2ee4a41c0f962e8027282e6f0831c684
#
_entry.id   2ee4a41c0f962e8027282e6f0831c684
#
_cell.length_a   1.000
_cell.length_b   1.000
_cell.length_c   1.000
_cell.angle_alpha   90.00
_cell.angle_beta   90.00
_cell.angle_gamma   90.00
#
_symmetry.space_group_name_H-M   'P 1'
#
loop_
_entity.id
_entity.type
_entity.pdbx_description
1 polymer ?
#
loop_
_entity_poly.entity_id
_entity_poly.type
_entity_poly.pdbx_seq_one_letter_code
_entity_poly.pdbx_strand_id
1 'polypeptide(L)'
;MTKIAISLSGGGFRAATFHLGTLSYLNRLKTSNGKPLLDYVNTVSTISGGTLTGLWFLWGKCKGMSNDDILSGLDKILKSSDVIGKASREFLNGDNLNHSLIREMIRIYDEEIFHNATLGDIMDKIDDISIDNFSANATEFTNATEFRFQVGKVIETAKGGFSQGVIGNIFYKIPPKIAQQIKLSEVFAASSCFPGGFEALFYPRDFNFSKDPINKEYVNSVKPLAIMDGGIVDNQGIEPVNLIRKRQNIDLFIISDAGCGKEDPYTFEESDTLSSISIHRLNIIQNIIIAGFASLLLFVPKGYWTGFVSAALIIFLIIRISIALSSRILLNKTTKNIPFTFNWKGLLNINFAKIRSLIGSRATSMIKLTDNVFMKHIRTLNYNTIYQDSQWRNRRIMNALYELCRGKSWGKHLTPDERKIMEPTEAVSNNSDIAASMGTTLWWSEKDRIIGKPAALIAAGQYNICWNLLEYIYRLRRDKTNTTEEHKLIEELQEQLEADWNKFKENPQFLADISKI
;
A
#
# COMPACT_ATOMS: atom_id res chain seq x y z
N MET A 1 -27.52 -19.29 0.58
CA MET A 1 -26.16 -19.46 1.15
C MET A 1 -25.59 -18.08 1.42
N THR A 2 -25.19 -17.83 2.65
CA THR A 2 -24.66 -16.52 3.08
C THR A 2 -23.46 -16.11 2.25
N LYS A 3 -23.43 -14.87 1.78
CA LYS A 3 -22.37 -14.27 0.96
C LYS A 3 -21.69 -13.14 1.71
N ILE A 4 -20.43 -13.36 2.05
CA ILE A 4 -19.60 -12.36 2.77
C ILE A 4 -18.65 -11.69 1.79
N ALA A 5 -18.66 -10.37 1.76
CA ALA A 5 -17.60 -9.59 1.12
C ALA A 5 -16.57 -9.15 2.16
N ILE A 6 -15.30 -9.12 1.76
CA ILE A 6 -14.23 -8.54 2.55
C ILE A 6 -13.42 -7.55 1.71
N SER A 7 -13.13 -6.39 2.28
CA SER A 7 -12.12 -5.50 1.70
C SER A 7 -10.88 -5.42 2.60
N LEU A 8 -9.70 -5.40 1.98
CA LEU A 8 -8.40 -5.40 2.60
C LEU A 8 -7.66 -4.13 2.21
N SER A 9 -7.53 -3.21 3.14
CA SER A 9 -6.98 -1.87 2.88
C SER A 9 -5.49 -1.87 2.57
N GLY A 10 -5.02 -0.73 2.02
CA GLY A 10 -3.61 -0.46 1.85
C GLY A 10 -2.85 -0.20 3.16
N GLY A 11 -1.53 -0.21 3.08
CA GLY A 11 -0.64 0.09 4.19
C GLY A 11 0.62 -0.80 4.29
N GLY A 12 1.14 -1.30 3.18
CA GLY A 12 2.37 -2.09 3.11
C GLY A 12 2.31 -3.39 3.93
N PHE A 13 3.41 -3.80 4.52
CA PHE A 13 3.49 -5.01 5.37
C PHE A 13 2.64 -4.91 6.63
N ARG A 14 2.43 -3.70 7.16
CA ARG A 14 1.47 -3.47 8.25
C ARG A 14 0.09 -4.00 7.89
N ALA A 15 -0.41 -3.59 6.73
CA ALA A 15 -1.72 -4.02 6.24
C ALA A 15 -1.75 -5.52 5.92
N ALA A 16 -0.78 -6.02 5.16
CA ALA A 16 -0.72 -7.44 4.80
C ALA A 16 -0.74 -8.34 6.05
N THR A 17 0.01 -7.98 7.10
CA THR A 17 0.10 -8.77 8.34
C THR A 17 -1.15 -8.65 9.20
N PHE A 18 -1.75 -7.46 9.28
CA PHE A 18 -3.03 -7.27 9.96
C PHE A 18 -4.15 -8.08 9.30
N HIS A 19 -4.20 -8.08 7.97
CA HIS A 19 -5.19 -8.85 7.21
C HIS A 19 -4.96 -10.35 7.30
N LEU A 20 -3.70 -10.81 7.36
CA LEU A 20 -3.39 -12.20 7.68
C LEU A 20 -4.01 -12.60 9.02
N GLY A 21 -3.86 -11.78 10.06
CA GLY A 21 -4.51 -11.99 11.35
C GLY A 21 -6.04 -12.07 11.23
N THR A 22 -6.65 -11.15 10.49
CA THR A 22 -8.10 -11.14 10.24
C THR A 22 -8.57 -12.43 9.56
N LEU A 23 -7.92 -12.83 8.45
CA LEU A 23 -8.29 -14.06 7.73
C LEU A 23 -8.06 -15.30 8.56
N SER A 24 -6.98 -15.38 9.33
CA SER A 24 -6.68 -16.52 10.21
C SER A 24 -7.75 -16.70 11.28
N TYR A 25 -8.25 -15.62 11.85
CA TYR A 25 -9.33 -15.69 12.83
C TYR A 25 -10.66 -16.10 12.20
N LEU A 26 -11.00 -15.57 11.01
CA LEU A 26 -12.19 -16.03 10.27
C LEU A 26 -12.10 -17.52 9.89
N ASN A 27 -10.89 -18.05 9.65
CA ASN A 27 -10.69 -19.47 9.42
C ASN A 27 -10.86 -20.32 10.68
N ARG A 28 -10.50 -19.81 11.84
CA ARG A 28 -10.68 -20.46 13.13
C ARG A 28 -12.13 -20.59 13.54
N LEU A 29 -12.95 -19.60 13.23
CA LEU A 29 -14.38 -19.62 13.58
C LEU A 29 -15.12 -20.70 12.79
N LYS A 30 -15.71 -21.68 13.49
CA LYS A 30 -16.46 -22.78 12.87
C LYS A 30 -17.94 -22.58 13.09
N THR A 31 -18.70 -22.61 12.02
CA THR A 31 -20.16 -22.60 12.04
C THR A 31 -20.70 -23.96 12.49
N SER A 32 -21.98 -24.05 12.81
CA SER A 32 -22.64 -25.29 13.27
C SER A 32 -22.44 -26.50 12.35
N ASN A 33 -22.22 -26.27 11.06
CA ASN A 33 -21.89 -27.33 10.09
C ASN A 33 -20.39 -27.66 10.01
N GLY A 34 -19.57 -27.12 10.91
CA GLY A 34 -18.12 -27.33 10.96
C GLY A 34 -17.30 -26.56 9.93
N LYS A 35 -17.94 -25.76 9.08
CA LYS A 35 -17.27 -24.98 8.02
C LYS A 35 -16.67 -23.69 8.58
N PRO A 36 -15.41 -23.32 8.22
CA PRO A 36 -14.84 -22.04 8.62
C PRO A 36 -15.67 -20.86 8.11
N LEU A 37 -15.77 -19.79 8.90
CA LEU A 37 -16.41 -18.56 8.44
C LEU A 37 -15.70 -17.94 7.22
N LEU A 38 -14.40 -18.13 7.10
CA LEU A 38 -13.59 -17.71 5.95
C LEU A 38 -14.10 -18.31 4.62
N ASP A 39 -14.67 -19.51 4.64
CA ASP A 39 -15.18 -20.16 3.43
C ASP A 39 -16.52 -19.58 2.92
N TYR A 40 -17.16 -18.70 3.68
CA TYR A 40 -18.31 -17.91 3.24
C TYR A 40 -17.93 -16.60 2.57
N VAL A 41 -16.63 -16.24 2.61
CA VAL A 41 -16.11 -15.09 1.88
C VAL A 41 -16.07 -15.43 0.40
N ASN A 42 -16.89 -14.71 -0.37
CA ASN A 42 -17.02 -14.93 -1.81
C ASN A 42 -16.68 -13.69 -2.65
N THR A 43 -16.50 -12.54 -2.02
CA THR A 43 -16.11 -11.29 -2.68
C THR A 43 -14.95 -10.67 -1.93
N VAL A 44 -13.85 -10.42 -2.63
CA VAL A 44 -12.62 -9.87 -2.05
C VAL A 44 -12.18 -8.64 -2.85
N SER A 45 -12.02 -7.50 -2.17
CA SER A 45 -11.49 -6.26 -2.75
C SER A 45 -10.21 -5.85 -2.02
N THR A 46 -9.17 -5.45 -2.73
CA THR A 46 -7.84 -5.27 -2.13
C THR A 46 -7.12 -4.05 -2.64
N ILE A 47 -6.29 -3.46 -1.78
CA ILE A 47 -5.46 -2.29 -2.08
C ILE A 47 -4.04 -2.53 -1.54
N SER A 48 -3.00 -2.25 -2.33
CA SER A 48 -1.61 -2.16 -1.89
C SER A 48 -1.18 -3.39 -1.05
N GLY A 49 -0.75 -3.22 0.20
CA GLY A 49 -0.41 -4.35 1.09
C GLY A 49 -1.55 -5.36 1.27
N GLY A 50 -2.81 -4.91 1.26
CA GLY A 50 -3.98 -5.81 1.24
C GLY A 50 -4.05 -6.65 -0.03
N THR A 51 -3.51 -6.14 -1.15
CA THR A 51 -3.45 -6.90 -2.41
C THR A 51 -2.48 -8.08 -2.31
N LEU A 52 -1.38 -7.95 -1.57
CA LEU A 52 -0.51 -9.11 -1.31
C LEU A 52 -1.29 -10.23 -0.62
N THR A 53 -1.99 -9.91 0.46
CA THR A 53 -2.79 -10.89 1.21
C THR A 53 -3.91 -11.49 0.36
N GLY A 54 -4.68 -10.64 -0.33
CA GLY A 54 -5.84 -11.08 -1.11
C GLY A 54 -5.46 -11.87 -2.38
N LEU A 55 -4.41 -11.46 -3.11
CA LEU A 55 -3.91 -12.21 -4.27
C LEU A 55 -3.31 -13.55 -3.86
N TRP A 56 -2.54 -13.59 -2.77
CA TRP A 56 -2.01 -14.84 -2.25
C TRP A 56 -3.14 -15.79 -1.83
N PHE A 57 -4.17 -15.27 -1.15
CA PHE A 57 -5.34 -16.04 -0.76
C PHE A 57 -6.08 -16.60 -1.98
N LEU A 58 -6.38 -15.75 -2.97
CA LEU A 58 -7.03 -16.16 -4.22
C LEU A 58 -6.22 -17.22 -4.96
N TRP A 59 -4.91 -16.96 -5.13
CA TRP A 59 -3.98 -17.85 -5.81
C TRP A 59 -3.89 -19.22 -5.14
N GLY A 60 -3.79 -19.25 -3.80
CA GLY A 60 -3.80 -20.49 -3.03
C GLY A 60 -5.09 -21.29 -3.22
N LYS A 61 -6.26 -20.61 -3.21
CA LYS A 61 -7.54 -21.27 -3.53
C LYS A 61 -7.56 -21.86 -4.94
N CYS A 62 -7.07 -21.14 -5.93
CA CYS A 62 -6.95 -21.67 -7.31
C CYS A 62 -5.99 -22.86 -7.42
N LYS A 63 -4.99 -22.96 -6.56
CA LYS A 63 -4.08 -24.10 -6.44
C LYS A 63 -4.66 -25.26 -5.63
N GLY A 64 -5.87 -25.14 -5.08
CA GLY A 64 -6.48 -26.17 -4.23
C GLY A 64 -5.81 -26.32 -2.86
N MET A 65 -5.07 -25.31 -2.40
CA MET A 65 -4.44 -25.31 -1.08
C MET A 65 -5.52 -25.20 0.03
N SER A 66 -5.24 -25.82 1.18
CA SER A 66 -6.05 -25.61 2.38
C SER A 66 -5.93 -24.16 2.87
N ASN A 67 -6.92 -23.69 3.63
CA ASN A 67 -6.81 -22.36 4.25
C ASN A 67 -5.57 -22.24 5.14
N ASP A 68 -5.24 -23.29 5.89
CA ASP A 68 -4.10 -23.31 6.81
C ASP A 68 -2.78 -23.22 6.04
N ASP A 69 -2.64 -23.90 4.91
CA ASP A 69 -1.45 -23.80 4.04
C ASP A 69 -1.33 -22.41 3.42
N ILE A 70 -2.44 -21.81 3.00
CA ILE A 70 -2.47 -20.44 2.45
C ILE A 70 -2.00 -19.44 3.50
N LEU A 71 -2.56 -19.50 4.70
CA LEU A 71 -2.25 -18.57 5.80
C LEU A 71 -0.80 -18.75 6.29
N SER A 72 -0.35 -20.00 6.47
CA SER A 72 1.03 -20.31 6.85
C SER A 72 2.03 -19.88 5.78
N GLY A 73 1.70 -20.07 4.50
CA GLY A 73 2.52 -19.62 3.38
C GLY A 73 2.69 -18.10 3.36
N LEU A 74 1.62 -17.35 3.59
CA LEU A 74 1.67 -15.89 3.67
C LEU A 74 2.50 -15.41 4.87
N ASP A 75 2.32 -16.03 6.04
CA ASP A 75 3.12 -15.71 7.23
C ASP A 75 4.61 -15.91 6.98
N LYS A 76 4.97 -17.01 6.31
CA LYS A 76 6.36 -17.28 5.91
C LYS A 76 6.90 -16.21 4.96
N ILE A 77 6.12 -15.83 3.93
CA ILE A 77 6.50 -14.76 2.98
C ILE A 77 6.75 -13.46 3.75
N LEU A 78 5.82 -13.02 4.59
CA LEU A 78 5.93 -11.78 5.34
C LEU A 78 7.11 -11.77 6.32
N LYS A 79 7.47 -12.91 6.91
CA LYS A 79 8.60 -13.02 7.84
C LYS A 79 9.97 -13.10 7.15
N SER A 80 10.06 -13.73 5.97
CA SER A 80 11.32 -14.05 5.32
C SER A 80 11.73 -13.06 4.23
N SER A 81 10.79 -12.31 3.64
CA SER A 81 11.06 -11.49 2.46
C SER A 81 11.82 -10.19 2.78
N ASP A 82 12.96 -10.00 2.11
CA ASP A 82 13.69 -8.73 2.03
C ASP A 82 13.56 -8.16 0.60
N VAL A 83 12.32 -8.05 0.13
CA VAL A 83 12.04 -7.67 -1.27
C VAL A 83 12.61 -6.30 -1.60
N ILE A 84 12.37 -5.30 -0.74
CA ILE A 84 12.86 -3.95 -1.00
C ILE A 84 14.39 -3.85 -0.94
N GLY A 85 15.03 -4.58 -0.02
CA GLY A 85 16.48 -4.61 0.06
C GLY A 85 17.13 -5.26 -1.17
N LYS A 86 16.53 -6.34 -1.70
CA LYS A 86 16.97 -6.98 -2.94
C LYS A 86 16.75 -6.05 -4.14
N ALA A 87 15.54 -5.49 -4.30
CA ALA A 87 15.20 -4.58 -5.38
C ALA A 87 16.12 -3.35 -5.40
N SER A 88 16.38 -2.76 -4.23
CA SER A 88 17.27 -1.59 -4.12
C SER A 88 18.71 -1.92 -4.50
N ARG A 89 19.25 -3.07 -4.06
CA ARG A 89 20.61 -3.51 -4.45
C ARG A 89 20.74 -3.71 -5.96
N GLU A 90 19.75 -4.34 -6.58
CA GLU A 90 19.77 -4.57 -8.03
C GLU A 90 19.54 -3.31 -8.83
N PHE A 91 18.67 -2.43 -8.37
CA PHE A 91 18.47 -1.11 -8.95
C PHE A 91 19.78 -0.27 -8.94
N LEU A 92 20.51 -0.31 -7.83
CA LEU A 92 21.79 0.44 -7.70
C LEU A 92 22.93 -0.18 -8.52
N ASN A 93 22.92 -1.49 -8.74
CA ASN A 93 23.96 -2.20 -9.49
C ASN A 93 23.66 -2.30 -11.01
N GLY A 94 22.46 -1.88 -11.44
CA GLY A 94 22.05 -1.95 -12.85
C GLY A 94 22.64 -0.82 -13.68
N ASP A 95 23.32 -1.16 -14.78
CA ASP A 95 23.95 -0.22 -15.72
C ASP A 95 22.97 0.53 -16.61
N ASN A 96 21.68 0.25 -16.54
CA ASN A 96 20.66 0.81 -17.43
C ASN A 96 19.94 2.01 -16.80
N LEU A 97 20.09 3.19 -17.39
CA LEU A 97 19.36 4.43 -17.05
C LEU A 97 17.82 4.33 -17.14
N ASN A 98 17.30 3.24 -17.72
CA ASN A 98 15.86 2.95 -17.82
C ASN A 98 15.35 1.98 -16.76
N HIS A 99 16.18 1.58 -15.80
CA HIS A 99 15.74 0.81 -14.66
C HIS A 99 14.84 1.64 -13.76
N SER A 100 13.76 1.02 -13.29
CA SER A 100 12.82 1.61 -12.35
C SER A 100 12.70 0.67 -11.14
N LEU A 101 12.65 1.24 -9.93
CA LEU A 101 12.60 0.46 -8.71
C LEU A 101 11.36 -0.45 -8.69
N ILE A 102 10.21 0.05 -9.18
CA ILE A 102 8.99 -0.76 -9.24
C ILE A 102 9.11 -1.97 -10.19
N ARG A 103 9.88 -1.86 -11.28
CA ARG A 103 10.13 -3.00 -12.17
C ARG A 103 10.99 -4.08 -11.52
N GLU A 104 11.99 -3.68 -10.72
CA GLU A 104 12.77 -4.64 -9.94
C GLU A 104 11.90 -5.30 -8.86
N MET A 105 10.98 -4.55 -8.25
CA MET A 105 10.01 -5.13 -7.33
C MET A 105 9.12 -6.17 -8.02
N ILE A 106 8.61 -5.89 -9.24
CA ILE A 106 7.82 -6.86 -10.02
C ILE A 106 8.60 -8.16 -10.21
N ARG A 107 9.88 -8.08 -10.60
CA ARG A 107 10.73 -9.25 -10.82
C ARG A 107 10.86 -10.09 -9.55
N ILE A 108 11.15 -9.45 -8.42
CA ILE A 108 11.31 -10.15 -7.14
C ILE A 108 9.98 -10.73 -6.64
N TYR A 109 8.87 -10.01 -6.78
CA TYR A 109 7.54 -10.55 -6.48
C TYR A 109 7.22 -11.78 -7.32
N ASP A 110 7.64 -11.78 -8.59
CA ASP A 110 7.45 -12.91 -9.49
C ASP A 110 8.28 -14.11 -9.08
N GLU A 111 9.56 -13.89 -8.78
CA GLU A 111 10.50 -14.95 -8.40
C GLU A 111 10.20 -15.56 -7.02
N GLU A 112 9.86 -14.73 -6.02
CA GLU A 112 9.77 -15.17 -4.63
C GLU A 112 8.35 -15.49 -4.16
N ILE A 113 7.32 -14.92 -4.83
CA ILE A 113 5.94 -15.03 -4.34
C ILE A 113 5.04 -15.71 -5.36
N PHE A 114 4.96 -15.17 -6.59
CA PHE A 114 3.92 -15.61 -7.54
C PHE A 114 4.41 -16.60 -8.62
N HIS A 115 5.72 -16.79 -8.79
CA HIS A 115 6.32 -17.84 -9.65
C HIS A 115 5.74 -17.89 -11.07
N ASN A 116 5.71 -16.74 -11.75
CA ASN A 116 5.15 -16.54 -13.09
C ASN A 116 3.63 -16.73 -13.24
N ALA A 117 2.88 -16.80 -12.12
CA ALA A 117 1.43 -16.87 -12.18
C ALA A 117 0.81 -15.63 -12.82
N THR A 118 -0.26 -15.84 -13.61
CA THR A 118 -0.95 -14.84 -14.39
C THR A 118 -2.42 -14.69 -13.98
N LEU A 119 -3.07 -13.63 -14.44
CA LEU A 119 -4.52 -13.51 -14.32
C LEU A 119 -5.26 -14.61 -15.12
N GLY A 120 -4.66 -15.12 -16.19
CA GLY A 120 -5.19 -16.26 -16.94
C GLY A 120 -5.33 -17.51 -16.06
N ASP A 121 -4.30 -17.83 -15.26
CA ASP A 121 -4.35 -18.96 -14.33
C ASP A 121 -5.47 -18.83 -13.30
N ILE A 122 -5.79 -17.60 -12.88
CA ILE A 122 -6.94 -17.33 -11.99
C ILE A 122 -8.26 -17.49 -12.77
N MET A 123 -8.36 -16.90 -13.96
CA MET A 123 -9.59 -16.92 -14.77
C MET A 123 -10.00 -18.35 -15.13
N ASP A 124 -9.04 -19.24 -15.36
CA ASP A 124 -9.28 -20.63 -15.69
C ASP A 124 -9.80 -21.45 -14.50
N LYS A 125 -9.65 -20.94 -13.26
CA LYS A 125 -9.97 -21.64 -12.02
C LYS A 125 -11.04 -20.95 -11.16
N ILE A 126 -11.44 -19.74 -11.51
CA ILE A 126 -12.35 -18.93 -10.68
C ILE A 126 -13.71 -19.62 -10.47
N ASP A 127 -14.19 -20.38 -11.44
CA ASP A 127 -15.47 -21.11 -11.37
C ASP A 127 -15.42 -22.30 -10.40
N ASP A 128 -14.23 -22.85 -10.15
CA ASP A 128 -14.02 -24.05 -9.31
C ASP A 128 -13.87 -23.70 -7.81
N ILE A 129 -13.72 -22.42 -7.44
CA ILE A 129 -13.45 -21.99 -6.06
C ILE A 129 -14.63 -21.26 -5.42
N SER A 130 -14.58 -21.03 -4.10
CA SER A 130 -15.64 -20.33 -3.35
C SER A 130 -15.70 -18.81 -3.60
N ILE A 131 -14.67 -18.22 -4.20
CA ILE A 131 -14.61 -16.78 -4.47
C ILE A 131 -15.34 -16.49 -5.78
N ASP A 132 -16.43 -15.71 -5.71
CA ASP A 132 -17.21 -15.28 -6.86
C ASP A 132 -16.62 -14.05 -7.55
N ASN A 133 -16.00 -13.14 -6.76
CA ASN A 133 -15.42 -11.89 -7.25
C ASN A 133 -14.14 -11.54 -6.49
N PHE A 134 -13.16 -11.10 -7.25
CA PHE A 134 -11.91 -10.55 -6.74
C PHE A 134 -11.58 -9.25 -7.46
N SER A 135 -11.11 -8.23 -6.74
CA SER A 135 -10.62 -6.99 -7.33
C SER A 135 -9.35 -6.53 -6.63
N ALA A 136 -8.25 -6.48 -7.36
CA ALA A 136 -7.07 -5.72 -6.96
C ALA A 136 -7.14 -4.33 -7.60
N ASN A 137 -7.07 -3.29 -6.77
CA ASN A 137 -7.36 -1.94 -7.22
C ASN A 137 -6.09 -1.09 -7.25
N ALA A 138 -5.98 -0.28 -8.29
CA ALA A 138 -4.93 0.70 -8.54
C ALA A 138 -5.58 2.05 -8.93
N THR A 139 -4.78 3.08 -9.12
CA THR A 139 -5.22 4.40 -9.58
C THR A 139 -4.62 4.69 -10.95
N GLU A 140 -5.45 5.06 -11.93
CA GLU A 140 -4.97 5.68 -13.17
C GLU A 140 -4.71 7.15 -12.88
N PHE A 141 -3.43 7.53 -12.98
CA PHE A 141 -2.91 8.80 -12.44
C PHE A 141 -3.34 10.03 -13.23
N THR A 142 -3.57 9.89 -14.54
CA THR A 142 -3.90 11.03 -15.42
C THR A 142 -5.30 11.59 -15.16
N ASN A 143 -6.27 10.68 -14.98
CA ASN A 143 -7.68 11.05 -14.81
C ASN A 143 -8.16 10.92 -13.35
N ALA A 144 -7.28 10.52 -12.43
CA ALA A 144 -7.59 10.25 -11.03
C ALA A 144 -8.77 9.27 -10.87
N THR A 145 -8.78 8.20 -11.67
CA THR A 145 -9.83 7.18 -11.64
C THR A 145 -9.29 5.86 -11.11
N GLU A 146 -10.16 5.08 -10.51
CA GLU A 146 -9.81 3.71 -10.18
C GLU A 146 -9.45 2.91 -11.43
N PHE A 147 -8.41 2.08 -11.30
CA PHE A 147 -8.03 1.06 -12.27
C PHE A 147 -8.11 -0.30 -11.59
N ARG A 148 -8.96 -1.19 -12.08
CA ARG A 148 -9.26 -2.47 -11.43
C ARG A 148 -8.71 -3.64 -12.22
N PHE A 149 -8.02 -4.53 -11.53
CA PHE A 149 -7.74 -5.88 -11.99
C PHE A 149 -8.81 -6.80 -11.38
N GLN A 150 -9.99 -6.80 -12.00
CA GLN A 150 -11.15 -7.52 -11.49
C GLN A 150 -11.34 -8.83 -12.24
N VAL A 151 -11.37 -9.94 -11.49
CA VAL A 151 -11.72 -11.28 -11.97
C VAL A 151 -12.95 -11.78 -11.22
N GLY A 152 -13.85 -12.45 -11.91
CA GLY A 152 -15.05 -12.98 -11.27
C GLY A 152 -15.75 -14.02 -12.12
N LYS A 153 -16.60 -14.81 -11.48
CA LYS A 153 -17.44 -15.80 -12.15
C LYS A 153 -18.37 -15.12 -13.14
N VAL A 154 -18.67 -15.85 -14.19
CA VAL A 154 -19.67 -15.42 -15.17
C VAL A 154 -21.06 -15.44 -14.53
N ILE A 155 -21.75 -14.31 -14.57
CA ILE A 155 -23.12 -14.19 -14.07
C ILE A 155 -24.03 -13.94 -15.25
N GLU A 156 -25.01 -14.81 -15.42
CA GLU A 156 -26.12 -14.55 -16.32
C GLU A 156 -27.00 -13.45 -15.71
N THR A 157 -27.03 -12.30 -16.35
CA THR A 157 -28.00 -11.26 -15.99
C THR A 157 -29.29 -11.48 -16.76
N ALA A 158 -30.42 -11.06 -16.20
CA ALA A 158 -31.75 -11.14 -16.85
C ALA A 158 -31.80 -10.42 -18.23
N LYS A 159 -30.75 -9.70 -18.61
CA LYS A 159 -30.60 -9.02 -19.90
C LYS A 159 -29.57 -9.69 -20.84
N GLY A 160 -29.13 -10.93 -20.53
CA GLY A 160 -28.23 -11.69 -21.41
C GLY A 160 -26.79 -11.18 -21.46
N GLY A 161 -26.35 -10.37 -20.49
CA GLY A 161 -24.98 -9.84 -20.45
C GLY A 161 -24.10 -10.61 -19.48
N PHE A 162 -23.00 -11.17 -19.98
CA PHE A 162 -21.97 -11.82 -19.15
C PHE A 162 -21.03 -10.75 -18.58
N SER A 163 -20.86 -10.72 -17.29
CA SER A 163 -19.84 -9.90 -16.64
C SER A 163 -18.75 -10.79 -16.07
N GLN A 164 -17.85 -11.29 -16.91
CA GLN A 164 -16.51 -11.57 -16.44
C GLN A 164 -15.93 -10.26 -15.92
N GLY A 165 -15.12 -10.30 -14.86
CA GLY A 165 -14.51 -9.11 -14.29
C GLY A 165 -13.93 -8.18 -15.37
N VAL A 166 -13.96 -6.88 -15.11
CA VAL A 166 -13.41 -5.88 -16.02
C VAL A 166 -12.02 -5.51 -15.52
N ILE A 167 -11.02 -5.65 -16.40
CA ILE A 167 -9.68 -5.16 -16.14
C ILE A 167 -9.52 -3.82 -16.85
N GLY A 168 -9.25 -2.75 -16.09
CA GLY A 168 -9.20 -1.39 -16.59
C GLY A 168 -9.98 -0.39 -15.74
N ASN A 169 -10.44 0.68 -16.39
CA ASN A 169 -11.25 1.74 -15.80
C ASN A 169 -12.44 2.12 -16.69
N ILE A 170 -13.11 3.23 -16.37
CA ILE A 170 -14.24 3.73 -17.16
C ILE A 170 -13.86 4.18 -18.59
N PHE A 171 -12.60 4.58 -18.79
CA PHE A 171 -12.10 5.08 -20.07
C PHE A 171 -11.40 4.01 -20.91
N TYR A 172 -10.83 3.01 -20.24
CA TYR A 172 -10.02 2.01 -20.90
C TYR A 172 -10.25 0.61 -20.32
N LYS A 173 -10.52 -0.35 -21.19
CA LYS A 173 -10.69 -1.76 -20.84
C LYS A 173 -9.66 -2.61 -21.57
N ILE A 174 -8.95 -3.45 -20.82
CA ILE A 174 -7.97 -4.37 -21.39
C ILE A 174 -8.72 -5.55 -22.01
N PRO A 175 -8.44 -5.91 -23.28
CA PRO A 175 -9.06 -7.08 -23.91
C PRO A 175 -8.73 -8.36 -23.13
N PRO A 176 -9.67 -9.33 -22.99
CA PRO A 176 -9.47 -10.54 -22.20
C PRO A 176 -8.21 -11.34 -22.56
N LYS A 177 -7.89 -11.49 -23.85
CA LYS A 177 -6.69 -12.20 -24.33
C LYS A 177 -5.38 -11.56 -23.86
N ILE A 178 -5.34 -10.24 -23.69
CA ILE A 178 -4.19 -9.51 -23.15
C ILE A 178 -4.20 -9.59 -21.63
N ALA A 179 -5.37 -9.42 -21.03
CA ALA A 179 -5.54 -9.47 -19.58
C ALA A 179 -5.06 -10.81 -18.97
N GLN A 180 -5.32 -11.92 -19.66
CA GLN A 180 -4.84 -13.25 -19.24
C GLN A 180 -3.32 -13.36 -19.12
N GLN A 181 -2.56 -12.54 -19.87
CA GLN A 181 -1.09 -12.56 -19.86
C GLN A 181 -0.48 -11.70 -18.75
N ILE A 182 -1.27 -10.90 -18.04
CA ILE A 182 -0.79 -10.04 -16.95
C ILE A 182 -0.39 -10.93 -15.76
N LYS A 183 0.83 -10.75 -15.27
CA LYS A 183 1.34 -11.50 -14.10
C LYS A 183 0.74 -10.98 -12.80
N LEU A 184 0.57 -11.85 -11.81
CA LEU A 184 0.09 -11.46 -10.48
C LEU A 184 1.07 -10.51 -9.78
N SER A 185 2.37 -10.64 -10.04
CA SER A 185 3.41 -9.70 -9.59
C SER A 185 3.20 -8.29 -10.14
N GLU A 186 2.77 -8.16 -11.40
CA GLU A 186 2.45 -6.86 -12.02
C GLU A 186 1.17 -6.25 -11.44
N VAL A 187 0.17 -7.08 -11.15
CA VAL A 187 -1.06 -6.65 -10.47
C VAL A 187 -0.76 -6.10 -9.08
N PHE A 188 0.05 -6.85 -8.31
CA PHE A 188 0.45 -6.39 -6.98
C PHE A 188 1.27 -5.11 -7.02
N ALA A 189 2.25 -5.03 -7.92
CA ALA A 189 3.07 -3.82 -8.08
C ALA A 189 2.22 -2.61 -8.48
N ALA A 190 1.28 -2.76 -9.42
CA ALA A 190 0.38 -1.69 -9.83
C ALA A 190 -0.49 -1.19 -8.67
N SER A 191 -0.98 -2.11 -7.82
CA SER A 191 -1.80 -1.78 -6.66
C SER A 191 -1.00 -1.15 -5.51
N SER A 192 0.32 -1.38 -5.44
CA SER A 192 1.21 -0.96 -4.34
C SER A 192 2.27 0.07 -4.72
N CYS A 193 2.18 0.63 -5.91
CA CYS A 193 3.08 1.66 -6.44
C CYS A 193 2.81 3.02 -5.77
N PHE A 194 3.21 3.15 -4.50
CA PHE A 194 2.91 4.31 -3.66
C PHE A 194 3.66 5.56 -4.12
N PRO A 195 2.99 6.72 -4.28
CA PRO A 195 3.63 7.97 -4.67
C PRO A 195 4.62 8.46 -3.60
N GLY A 196 5.82 8.83 -4.05
CA GLY A 196 6.93 9.21 -3.17
C GLY A 196 7.86 8.06 -2.81
N GLY A 197 7.41 6.80 -2.87
CA GLY A 197 8.25 5.61 -2.77
C GLY A 197 8.64 5.03 -4.12
N PHE A 198 7.75 5.14 -5.09
CA PHE A 198 7.93 4.59 -6.43
C PHE A 198 7.51 5.59 -7.50
N GLU A 199 8.09 5.43 -8.69
CA GLU A 199 7.60 6.03 -9.93
C GLU A 199 6.34 5.32 -10.43
N ALA A 200 5.53 6.01 -11.25
CA ALA A 200 4.35 5.40 -11.83
C ALA A 200 4.70 4.22 -12.74
N LEU A 201 3.92 3.14 -12.67
CA LEU A 201 3.99 2.01 -13.57
C LEU A 201 3.24 2.35 -14.87
N PHE A 202 3.90 2.22 -16.01
CA PHE A 202 3.30 2.56 -17.30
C PHE A 202 2.72 1.34 -18.01
N TYR A 203 1.40 1.33 -18.16
CA TYR A 203 0.70 0.36 -19.00
C TYR A 203 0.66 0.85 -20.46
N PRO A 204 0.90 0.02 -21.46
CA PRO A 204 1.28 -1.40 -21.41
C PRO A 204 2.79 -1.65 -21.30
N ARG A 205 3.63 -0.61 -21.42
CA ARG A 205 5.08 -0.69 -21.61
C ARG A 205 5.80 -1.53 -20.53
N ASP A 206 5.39 -1.38 -19.28
CA ASP A 206 6.08 -1.96 -18.13
C ASP A 206 5.56 -3.36 -17.79
N PHE A 207 4.55 -3.84 -18.52
CA PHE A 207 3.98 -5.17 -18.37
C PHE A 207 4.68 -6.19 -19.27
N ASN A 208 4.85 -7.42 -18.76
CA ASN A 208 5.68 -8.44 -19.40
C ASN A 208 5.19 -8.84 -20.80
N PHE A 209 3.87 -8.93 -21.02
CA PHE A 209 3.28 -9.23 -22.33
C PHE A 209 3.67 -8.22 -23.42
N SER A 210 4.06 -7.01 -23.05
CA SER A 210 4.45 -5.97 -24.01
C SER A 210 5.74 -6.30 -24.75
N LYS A 211 6.54 -7.25 -24.23
CA LYS A 211 7.80 -7.72 -24.84
C LYS A 211 7.56 -8.80 -25.90
N ASP A 212 6.35 -9.40 -25.94
CA ASP A 212 6.00 -10.41 -26.92
C ASP A 212 5.71 -9.77 -28.29
N PRO A 213 6.38 -10.19 -29.36
CA PRO A 213 6.14 -9.70 -30.71
C PRO A 213 4.69 -9.83 -31.17
N ILE A 214 3.96 -10.85 -30.70
CA ILE A 214 2.54 -11.09 -31.03
C ILE A 214 1.66 -9.94 -30.56
N ASN A 215 2.02 -9.31 -29.43
CA ASN A 215 1.25 -8.22 -28.85
C ASN A 215 1.65 -6.84 -29.36
N LYS A 216 2.59 -6.75 -30.29
CA LYS A 216 3.19 -5.48 -30.76
C LYS A 216 2.15 -4.51 -31.33
N GLU A 217 1.19 -5.00 -32.11
CA GLU A 217 0.12 -4.17 -32.69
C GLU A 217 -0.74 -3.57 -31.57
N TYR A 218 -1.15 -4.40 -30.63
CA TYR A 218 -1.92 -3.95 -29.46
C TYR A 218 -1.14 -2.90 -28.64
N VAL A 219 0.11 -3.18 -28.30
CA VAL A 219 0.96 -2.28 -27.51
C VAL A 219 1.13 -0.93 -28.19
N ASN A 220 1.29 -0.90 -29.52
CA ASN A 220 1.43 0.34 -30.29
C ASN A 220 0.10 1.11 -30.45
N SER A 221 -1.05 0.44 -30.34
CA SER A 221 -2.37 1.07 -30.47
C SER A 221 -2.83 1.75 -29.17
N VAL A 222 -2.25 1.38 -28.02
CA VAL A 222 -2.69 1.85 -26.71
C VAL A 222 -1.94 3.12 -26.29
N LYS A 223 -2.69 4.16 -25.94
CA LYS A 223 -2.10 5.34 -25.28
C LYS A 223 -1.57 4.93 -23.90
N PRO A 224 -0.31 5.23 -23.57
CA PRO A 224 0.26 4.86 -22.29
C PRO A 224 -0.54 5.44 -21.12
N LEU A 225 -0.85 4.60 -20.13
CA LEU A 225 -1.49 4.97 -18.87
C LEU A 225 -0.47 4.90 -17.75
N ALA A 226 -0.45 5.90 -16.88
CA ALA A 226 0.35 5.88 -15.65
C ALA A 226 -0.51 5.31 -14.52
N ILE A 227 -0.07 4.21 -13.92
CA ILE A 227 -0.78 3.50 -12.85
C ILE A 227 0.01 3.66 -11.55
N MET A 228 -0.70 3.94 -10.47
CA MET A 228 -0.16 4.09 -9.13
C MET A 228 -1.03 3.38 -8.09
N ASP A 229 -0.60 3.40 -6.84
CA ASP A 229 -1.28 2.77 -5.69
C ASP A 229 -2.77 3.11 -5.64
N GLY A 230 -3.58 2.09 -5.40
CA GLY A 230 -5.03 2.23 -5.33
C GLY A 230 -5.51 3.07 -4.15
N GLY A 231 -4.69 3.20 -3.11
CA GLY A 231 -5.01 3.99 -1.92
C GLY A 231 -5.19 5.49 -2.17
N ILE A 232 -4.76 5.99 -3.34
CA ILE A 232 -4.98 7.39 -3.72
C ILE A 232 -6.48 7.70 -3.92
N VAL A 233 -7.25 6.75 -4.45
CA VAL A 233 -8.68 6.92 -4.74
C VAL A 233 -9.56 6.19 -3.73
N ASP A 234 -9.21 4.95 -3.37
CA ASP A 234 -9.98 4.14 -2.40
C ASP A 234 -9.05 3.25 -1.58
N ASN A 235 -8.53 3.75 -0.47
CA ASN A 235 -7.58 2.98 0.37
C ASN A 235 -8.23 1.80 1.10
N GLN A 236 -9.54 1.74 1.22
CA GLN A 236 -10.28 0.66 1.88
C GLN A 236 -10.79 -0.42 0.91
N GLY A 237 -10.79 -0.16 -0.39
CA GLY A 237 -11.36 -1.06 -1.39
C GLY A 237 -12.89 -1.20 -1.29
N ILE A 238 -13.57 -0.12 -0.91
CA ILE A 238 -15.02 -0.10 -0.67
C ILE A 238 -15.81 -0.05 -1.97
N GLU A 239 -15.38 0.80 -2.91
CA GLU A 239 -16.15 1.06 -4.13
C GLU A 239 -16.37 -0.18 -5.00
N PRO A 240 -15.38 -1.09 -5.22
CA PRO A 240 -15.63 -2.33 -5.96
C PRO A 240 -16.73 -3.20 -5.34
N VAL A 241 -16.77 -3.30 -4.00
CA VAL A 241 -17.81 -4.06 -3.29
C VAL A 241 -19.19 -3.41 -3.48
N ASN A 242 -19.28 -2.08 -3.41
CA ASN A 242 -20.52 -1.34 -3.71
C ASN A 242 -21.04 -1.59 -5.12
N LEU A 243 -20.15 -1.66 -6.10
CA LEU A 243 -20.50 -1.93 -7.49
C LEU A 243 -20.97 -3.38 -7.70
N ILE A 244 -20.30 -4.34 -7.05
CA ILE A 244 -20.67 -5.75 -7.09
C ILE A 244 -22.04 -5.95 -6.46
N ARG A 245 -22.33 -5.32 -5.31
CA ARG A 245 -23.63 -5.39 -4.64
C ARG A 245 -24.81 -4.96 -5.53
N LYS A 246 -24.60 -4.03 -6.43
CA LYS A 246 -25.64 -3.62 -7.40
C LYS A 246 -26.02 -4.73 -8.38
N ARG A 247 -25.24 -5.79 -8.46
CA ARG A 247 -25.42 -6.92 -9.40
C ARG A 247 -25.66 -8.25 -8.70
N GLN A 248 -25.13 -8.41 -7.48
CA GLN A 248 -25.19 -9.63 -6.67
C GLN A 248 -25.60 -9.29 -5.24
N ASN A 249 -26.29 -10.21 -4.57
CA ASN A 249 -26.54 -10.05 -3.15
C ASN A 249 -25.22 -10.23 -2.36
N ILE A 250 -24.95 -9.31 -1.44
CA ILE A 250 -23.91 -9.40 -0.43
C ILE A 250 -24.61 -9.25 0.92
N ASP A 251 -24.51 -10.27 1.75
CA ASP A 251 -25.24 -10.33 3.00
C ASP A 251 -24.49 -9.62 4.13
N LEU A 252 -23.17 -9.74 4.15
CA LEU A 252 -22.30 -9.07 5.11
C LEU A 252 -21.07 -8.51 4.43
N PHE A 253 -20.67 -7.29 4.77
CA PHE A 253 -19.45 -6.67 4.32
C PHE A 253 -18.50 -6.40 5.49
N ILE A 254 -17.33 -7.04 5.49
CA ILE A 254 -16.24 -6.84 6.43
C ILE A 254 -15.22 -5.90 5.81
N ILE A 255 -15.01 -4.74 6.42
CA ILE A 255 -14.00 -3.76 5.99
C ILE A 255 -12.81 -3.91 6.93
N SER A 256 -11.74 -4.56 6.46
CA SER A 256 -10.50 -4.71 7.22
C SER A 256 -9.56 -3.55 6.88
N ASP A 257 -9.31 -2.67 7.84
CA ASP A 257 -8.61 -1.40 7.63
C ASP A 257 -7.41 -1.25 8.56
N ALA A 258 -6.22 -1.35 7.97
CA ALA A 258 -4.94 -1.20 8.66
C ALA A 258 -4.46 0.26 8.74
N GLY A 259 -5.34 1.24 8.55
CA GLY A 259 -5.00 2.66 8.71
C GLY A 259 -4.52 3.00 10.11
N CYS A 260 -3.68 4.04 10.23
CA CYS A 260 -3.19 4.56 11.51
C CYS A 260 -4.12 5.67 12.03
N GLY A 261 -4.54 5.56 13.27
CA GLY A 261 -5.48 6.54 13.85
C GLY A 261 -4.84 7.80 14.43
N LYS A 262 -3.52 7.79 14.65
CA LYS A 262 -2.77 8.90 15.24
C LYS A 262 -1.43 9.04 14.54
N GLU A 263 -1.11 10.25 14.18
CA GLU A 263 0.16 10.60 13.53
C GLU A 263 0.90 11.61 14.37
N ASP A 264 2.22 11.61 14.23
CA ASP A 264 3.06 12.60 14.87
C ASP A 264 2.80 13.99 14.27
N PRO A 265 2.82 15.05 15.10
CA PRO A 265 2.71 16.40 14.62
C PRO A 265 3.73 16.71 13.53
N TYR A 266 3.34 17.51 12.55
CA TYR A 266 4.28 18.02 11.55
C TYR A 266 5.29 18.95 12.24
N THR A 267 6.56 18.55 12.21
CA THR A 267 7.66 19.36 12.75
C THR A 267 8.52 19.88 11.61
N PHE A 268 8.93 21.14 11.70
CA PHE A 268 9.96 21.69 10.83
C PHE A 268 11.33 21.29 11.38
N GLU A 269 12.20 20.78 10.53
CA GLU A 269 13.61 20.62 10.89
C GLU A 269 14.24 22.02 11.00
N GLU A 270 14.74 22.37 12.17
CA GLU A 270 15.58 23.54 12.35
C GLU A 270 16.90 23.31 11.62
N SER A 271 17.33 24.26 10.79
CA SER A 271 18.54 24.13 10.01
C SER A 271 19.77 24.15 10.91
N ASP A 272 20.55 23.09 10.89
CA ASP A 272 21.90 23.07 11.48
C ASP A 272 22.75 24.23 10.96
N THR A 273 23.51 24.85 11.86
CA THR A 273 24.31 26.06 11.64
C THR A 273 25.52 25.87 10.71
N LEU A 274 25.76 24.66 10.19
CA LEU A 274 26.99 24.24 9.53
C LEU A 274 27.21 24.71 8.09
N SER A 275 26.25 25.35 7.43
CA SER A 275 26.45 25.79 6.04
C SER A 275 25.97 27.23 5.79
N SER A 276 26.70 28.18 6.32
CA SER A 276 26.52 29.61 5.98
C SER A 276 26.99 29.97 4.56
N ILE A 277 27.50 29.00 3.78
CA ILE A 277 28.04 29.21 2.45
C ILE A 277 26.93 29.16 1.41
N SER A 278 26.72 30.24 0.66
CA SER A 278 25.87 30.28 -0.51
C SER A 278 26.62 29.93 -1.78
N ILE A 279 25.92 29.53 -2.85
CA ILE A 279 26.50 29.30 -4.18
C ILE A 279 27.27 30.56 -4.64
N HIS A 280 26.73 31.74 -4.36
CA HIS A 280 27.38 33.02 -4.66
C HIS A 280 28.71 33.20 -3.92
N ARG A 281 28.75 32.92 -2.60
CA ARG A 281 30.01 32.96 -1.82
C ARG A 281 31.01 31.93 -2.31
N LEU A 282 30.57 30.73 -2.66
CA LEU A 282 31.45 29.70 -3.23
C LEU A 282 32.07 30.14 -4.57
N ASN A 283 31.30 30.83 -5.41
CA ASN A 283 31.74 31.41 -6.65
C ASN A 283 32.76 32.54 -6.40
N ILE A 284 32.57 33.38 -5.37
CA ILE A 284 33.56 34.42 -5.00
C ILE A 284 34.84 33.78 -4.52
N ILE A 285 34.77 32.79 -3.63
CA ILE A 285 35.95 32.06 -3.13
C ILE A 285 36.73 31.42 -4.29
N GLN A 286 36.02 30.73 -5.21
CA GLN A 286 36.66 30.17 -6.41
C GLN A 286 37.36 31.25 -7.26
N ASN A 287 36.72 32.40 -7.48
CA ASN A 287 37.32 33.49 -8.25
C ASN A 287 38.59 34.04 -7.56
N ILE A 288 38.56 34.15 -6.23
CA ILE A 288 39.73 34.58 -5.45
C ILE A 288 40.85 33.56 -5.58
N ILE A 289 40.56 32.25 -5.50
CA ILE A 289 41.55 31.19 -5.66
C ILE A 289 42.11 31.20 -7.07
N ILE A 290 41.29 31.32 -8.10
CA ILE A 290 41.73 31.40 -9.51
C ILE A 290 42.60 32.63 -9.71
N ALA A 291 42.21 33.79 -9.20
CA ALA A 291 43.00 35.02 -9.27
C ALA A 291 44.33 34.88 -8.50
N GLY A 292 44.32 34.22 -7.34
CA GLY A 292 45.50 33.91 -6.56
C GLY A 292 46.51 33.03 -7.34
N PHE A 293 46.02 31.93 -7.93
CA PHE A 293 46.90 31.07 -8.76
C PHE A 293 47.40 31.80 -10.00
N ALA A 294 46.56 32.60 -10.65
CA ALA A 294 46.97 33.41 -11.80
C ALA A 294 48.04 34.44 -11.40
N SER A 295 47.90 35.12 -10.26
CA SER A 295 48.90 36.05 -9.72
C SER A 295 50.19 35.35 -9.31
N LEU A 296 50.08 34.14 -8.74
CA LEU A 296 51.23 33.35 -8.33
C LEU A 296 52.12 32.99 -9.53
N LEU A 297 51.53 32.77 -10.70
CA LEU A 297 52.29 32.51 -11.94
C LEU A 297 53.22 33.64 -12.35
N LEU A 298 53.00 34.89 -11.89
CA LEU A 298 53.87 36.05 -12.17
C LEU A 298 55.11 36.03 -11.32
N PHE A 299 55.12 35.35 -10.17
CA PHE A 299 56.21 35.37 -9.19
C PHE A 299 56.97 34.05 -9.04
N VAL A 300 56.38 32.94 -9.59
CA VAL A 300 57.01 31.62 -9.48
C VAL A 300 58.14 31.45 -10.48
N PRO A 301 59.31 30.93 -10.05
CA PRO A 301 60.48 30.67 -10.95
C PRO A 301 60.10 29.69 -12.07
N LYS A 302 60.62 29.97 -13.29
CA LYS A 302 60.34 29.06 -14.43
C LYS A 302 60.94 27.68 -14.15
N GLY A 303 60.08 26.64 -14.27
CA GLY A 303 60.41 25.25 -14.03
C GLY A 303 59.25 24.41 -13.50
N TYR A 304 59.60 23.43 -12.71
CA TYR A 304 58.62 22.46 -12.16
C TYR A 304 57.41 23.12 -11.45
N TRP A 305 57.67 24.17 -10.67
CA TRP A 305 56.63 24.90 -9.92
C TRP A 305 55.66 25.67 -10.80
N THR A 306 56.09 26.22 -11.93
CA THR A 306 55.20 26.87 -12.90
C THR A 306 54.25 25.85 -13.52
N GLY A 307 54.70 24.62 -13.79
CA GLY A 307 53.86 23.54 -14.25
C GLY A 307 52.77 23.15 -13.25
N PHE A 308 53.15 23.03 -11.97
CA PHE A 308 52.22 22.68 -10.90
C PHE A 308 51.12 23.75 -10.70
N VAL A 309 51.50 25.03 -10.63
CA VAL A 309 50.56 26.15 -10.46
C VAL A 309 49.62 26.28 -11.67
N SER A 310 50.13 26.07 -12.89
CA SER A 310 49.33 26.08 -14.10
C SER A 310 48.31 24.92 -14.15
N ALA A 311 48.72 23.71 -13.74
CA ALA A 311 47.85 22.56 -13.65
C ALA A 311 46.73 22.79 -12.62
N ALA A 312 47.06 23.33 -11.45
CA ALA A 312 46.07 23.68 -10.43
C ALA A 312 45.05 24.71 -10.95
N LEU A 313 45.51 25.76 -11.62
CA LEU A 313 44.67 26.78 -12.24
C LEU A 313 43.70 26.18 -13.26
N ILE A 314 44.18 25.31 -14.14
CA ILE A 314 43.37 24.63 -15.17
C ILE A 314 42.30 23.75 -14.49
N ILE A 315 42.65 22.99 -13.47
CA ILE A 315 41.71 22.14 -12.74
C ILE A 315 40.57 22.98 -12.12
N PHE A 316 40.93 24.11 -11.45
CA PHE A 316 39.91 24.99 -10.87
C PHE A 316 39.03 25.64 -11.94
N LEU A 317 39.56 25.99 -13.11
CA LEU A 317 38.79 26.51 -14.25
C LEU A 317 37.83 25.45 -14.82
N ILE A 318 38.29 24.21 -14.98
CA ILE A 318 37.46 23.09 -15.45
C ILE A 318 36.29 22.84 -14.46
N ILE A 319 36.59 22.77 -13.16
CA ILE A 319 35.55 22.59 -12.12
C ILE A 319 34.52 23.71 -12.22
N ARG A 320 34.96 24.96 -12.37
CA ARG A 320 34.06 26.11 -12.48
C ARG A 320 33.17 26.07 -13.71
N ILE A 321 33.73 25.73 -14.87
CA ILE A 321 32.97 25.59 -16.12
C ILE A 321 31.97 24.44 -16.01
N SER A 322 32.39 23.31 -15.42
CA SER A 322 31.52 22.16 -15.21
C SER A 322 30.33 22.50 -14.29
N ILE A 323 30.57 23.21 -13.20
CA ILE A 323 29.47 23.66 -12.29
C ILE A 323 28.54 24.63 -13.03
N ALA A 324 29.06 25.57 -13.81
CA ALA A 324 28.25 26.54 -14.56
C ALA A 324 27.41 25.86 -15.66
N LEU A 325 27.96 24.89 -16.39
CA LEU A 325 27.26 24.11 -17.40
C LEU A 325 26.20 23.21 -16.79
N SER A 326 26.55 22.44 -15.74
CA SER A 326 25.61 21.55 -15.05
C SER A 326 24.45 22.32 -14.45
N SER A 327 24.70 23.49 -13.83
CA SER A 327 23.63 24.32 -13.28
C SER A 327 22.70 24.84 -14.38
N ARG A 328 23.20 25.26 -15.55
CA ARG A 328 22.39 25.73 -16.69
C ARG A 328 21.55 24.59 -17.30
N ILE A 329 22.13 23.38 -17.45
CA ILE A 329 21.43 22.22 -18.00
C ILE A 329 20.32 21.78 -17.05
N LEU A 330 20.63 21.69 -15.75
CA LEU A 330 19.65 21.31 -14.73
C LEU A 330 18.49 22.32 -14.67
N LEU A 331 18.82 23.60 -14.68
CA LEU A 331 17.84 24.70 -14.66
C LEU A 331 16.94 24.68 -15.90
N ASN A 332 17.50 24.54 -17.09
CA ASN A 332 16.71 24.50 -18.33
C ASN A 332 15.79 23.27 -18.44
N LYS A 333 16.18 22.12 -17.90
CA LYS A 333 15.34 20.92 -17.88
C LYS A 333 14.20 21.01 -16.87
N THR A 334 14.46 21.54 -15.67
CA THR A 334 13.46 21.60 -14.59
C THR A 334 12.44 22.73 -14.78
N THR A 335 12.80 23.82 -15.47
CA THR A 335 11.91 24.98 -15.62
C THR A 335 10.88 24.88 -16.74
N LYS A 336 11.07 23.98 -17.72
CA LYS A 336 10.13 23.82 -18.83
C LYS A 336 8.70 23.45 -18.42
N ASN A 337 8.52 22.87 -17.25
CA ASN A 337 7.24 22.35 -16.77
C ASN A 337 6.72 23.04 -15.50
N ILE A 338 7.37 24.10 -15.03
CA ILE A 338 6.92 24.82 -13.82
C ILE A 338 6.13 26.06 -14.24
N PRO A 339 4.85 26.20 -13.81
CA PRO A 339 3.96 27.28 -14.27
C PRO A 339 4.21 28.63 -13.59
N PHE A 340 5.32 28.84 -12.87
CA PHE A 340 5.64 30.14 -12.25
C PHE A 340 7.03 30.62 -12.59
N THR A 341 7.15 31.94 -12.73
CA THR A 341 8.44 32.62 -12.88
C THR A 341 9.24 32.54 -11.58
N PHE A 342 10.37 31.85 -11.62
CA PHE A 342 11.25 31.69 -10.47
C PHE A 342 12.40 32.70 -10.54
N ASN A 343 12.66 33.45 -9.45
CA ASN A 343 13.79 34.36 -9.39
C ASN A 343 15.09 33.58 -9.08
N TRP A 344 15.74 33.06 -10.12
CA TRP A 344 16.96 32.27 -10.01
C TRP A 344 18.15 33.02 -9.40
N LYS A 345 18.24 34.34 -9.60
CA LYS A 345 19.31 35.16 -9.00
C LYS A 345 19.18 35.20 -7.47
N GLY A 346 17.96 35.19 -6.95
CA GLY A 346 17.70 35.09 -5.52
C GLY A 346 18.16 33.74 -4.93
N LEU A 347 17.96 32.64 -5.69
CA LEU A 347 18.33 31.30 -5.25
C LEU A 347 19.83 31.10 -5.09
N LEU A 348 20.64 31.74 -5.93
CA LEU A 348 22.11 31.67 -5.86
C LEU A 348 22.69 32.34 -4.60
N ASN A 349 21.93 33.26 -3.98
CA ASN A 349 22.33 33.94 -2.75
C ASN A 349 21.89 33.19 -1.48
N ILE A 350 21.03 32.17 -1.61
CA ILE A 350 20.59 31.35 -0.47
C ILE A 350 21.72 30.39 -0.09
N ASN A 351 22.01 30.23 1.20
CA ASN A 351 22.99 29.26 1.66
C ASN A 351 22.49 27.81 1.48
N PHE A 352 23.41 26.85 1.35
CA PHE A 352 23.10 25.46 1.09
C PHE A 352 22.20 24.83 2.15
N ALA A 353 22.36 25.19 3.43
CA ALA A 353 21.47 24.72 4.49
C ALA A 353 20.01 25.13 4.24
N LYS A 354 19.79 26.39 3.86
CA LYS A 354 18.43 26.86 3.53
C LYS A 354 17.87 26.17 2.27
N ILE A 355 18.71 25.91 1.26
CA ILE A 355 18.27 25.18 0.06
C ILE A 355 17.88 23.75 0.45
N ARG A 356 18.71 23.05 1.23
CA ARG A 356 18.43 21.70 1.73
C ARG A 356 17.15 21.67 2.56
N SER A 357 17.02 22.59 3.53
CA SER A 357 15.82 22.70 4.37
C SER A 357 14.57 23.00 3.54
N LEU A 358 14.63 23.93 2.58
CA LEU A 358 13.51 24.24 1.69
C LEU A 358 13.08 23.06 0.82
N ILE A 359 14.05 22.33 0.25
CA ILE A 359 13.74 21.13 -0.56
C ILE A 359 13.19 20.02 0.33
N GLY A 360 13.86 19.73 1.45
CA GLY A 360 13.43 18.73 2.41
C GLY A 360 12.04 19.02 2.97
N SER A 361 11.80 20.24 3.44
CA SER A 361 10.49 20.63 3.97
C SER A 361 9.38 20.53 2.92
N ARG A 362 9.64 20.92 1.67
CA ARG A 362 8.65 20.79 0.58
C ARG A 362 8.39 19.35 0.21
N ALA A 363 9.43 18.53 0.08
CA ALA A 363 9.28 17.11 -0.19
C ALA A 363 8.48 16.41 0.93
N THR A 364 8.84 16.69 2.19
CA THR A 364 8.12 16.17 3.36
C THR A 364 6.68 16.66 3.40
N SER A 365 6.44 17.96 3.10
CA SER A 365 5.08 18.52 3.04
C SER A 365 4.25 17.85 1.95
N MET A 366 4.81 17.61 0.76
CA MET A 366 4.10 16.95 -0.35
C MET A 366 3.75 15.50 0.00
N ILE A 367 4.68 14.77 0.59
CA ILE A 367 4.43 13.38 1.04
C ILE A 367 3.35 13.37 2.11
N LYS A 368 3.47 14.21 3.15
CA LYS A 368 2.47 14.30 4.22
C LYS A 368 1.11 14.81 3.71
N LEU A 369 1.08 15.73 2.75
CA LEU A 369 -0.16 16.18 2.13
C LEU A 369 -0.87 15.02 1.42
N THR A 370 -0.12 14.20 0.70
CA THR A 370 -0.68 13.03 -0.01
C THR A 370 -1.14 11.97 0.98
N ASP A 371 -0.26 11.50 1.87
CA ASP A 371 -0.52 10.38 2.77
C ASP A 371 -1.48 10.76 3.91
N ASN A 372 -1.16 11.84 4.63
CA ASN A 372 -1.87 12.17 5.86
C ASN A 372 -3.13 13.03 5.63
N VAL A 373 -3.19 13.81 4.57
CA VAL A 373 -4.32 14.69 4.32
C VAL A 373 -5.26 14.11 3.27
N PHE A 374 -4.78 13.95 2.04
CA PHE A 374 -5.66 13.50 0.95
C PHE A 374 -6.15 12.08 1.15
N MET A 375 -5.27 11.12 1.42
CA MET A 375 -5.70 9.72 1.59
C MET A 375 -6.62 9.55 2.80
N LYS A 376 -6.40 10.29 3.90
CA LYS A 376 -7.32 10.27 5.05
C LYS A 376 -8.66 10.94 4.75
N HIS A 377 -8.66 12.02 3.97
CA HIS A 377 -9.89 12.68 3.57
C HIS A 377 -10.72 11.76 2.65
N ILE A 378 -10.10 11.17 1.63
CA ILE A 378 -10.74 10.19 0.75
C ILE A 378 -11.28 9.00 1.55
N ARG A 379 -10.48 8.48 2.49
CA ARG A 379 -10.91 7.42 3.41
C ARG A 379 -12.20 7.80 4.16
N THR A 380 -12.26 9.01 4.69
CA THR A 380 -13.46 9.50 5.40
C THR A 380 -14.66 9.58 4.46
N LEU A 381 -14.46 10.05 3.23
CA LEU A 381 -15.54 10.11 2.23
C LEU A 381 -16.05 8.72 1.88
N ASN A 382 -15.16 7.74 1.66
CA ASN A 382 -15.53 6.38 1.35
C ASN A 382 -16.29 5.71 2.50
N TYR A 383 -15.87 5.91 3.75
CA TYR A 383 -16.65 5.46 4.90
C TYR A 383 -18.04 6.09 4.96
N ASN A 384 -18.15 7.39 4.68
CA ASN A 384 -19.44 8.06 4.68
C ASN A 384 -20.41 7.43 3.67
N THR A 385 -19.95 6.97 2.50
CA THR A 385 -20.80 6.28 1.52
C THR A 385 -21.41 5.00 2.09
N ILE A 386 -20.64 4.24 2.88
CA ILE A 386 -21.11 3.01 3.53
C ILE A 386 -22.02 3.30 4.73
N TYR A 387 -21.67 4.32 5.52
CA TYR A 387 -22.44 4.65 6.73
C TYR A 387 -23.77 5.33 6.43
N GLN A 388 -23.86 6.09 5.34
CA GLN A 388 -25.09 6.77 4.92
C GLN A 388 -26.02 5.87 4.09
N ASP A 389 -25.50 4.81 3.48
CA ASP A 389 -26.34 3.88 2.71
C ASP A 389 -27.14 2.95 3.65
N SER A 390 -28.46 3.13 3.66
CA SER A 390 -29.39 2.32 4.46
C SER A 390 -29.32 0.82 4.14
N GLN A 391 -28.91 0.45 2.93
CA GLN A 391 -28.79 -0.95 2.52
C GLN A 391 -27.60 -1.65 3.16
N TRP A 392 -26.60 -0.92 3.66
CA TRP A 392 -25.51 -1.45 4.47
C TRP A 392 -25.81 -1.43 5.97
N ARG A 393 -26.96 -0.89 6.39
CA ARG A 393 -27.37 -0.93 7.78
C ARG A 393 -27.50 -2.39 8.23
N ASN A 394 -26.87 -2.74 9.35
CA ASN A 394 -26.81 -4.10 9.88
C ASN A 394 -26.18 -5.17 8.95
N ARG A 395 -25.45 -4.75 7.91
CA ARG A 395 -24.74 -5.64 6.98
C ARG A 395 -23.28 -5.26 6.81
N ARG A 396 -22.71 -4.50 7.75
CA ARG A 396 -21.30 -4.08 7.73
C ARG A 396 -20.63 -4.27 9.07
N ILE A 397 -19.37 -4.67 9.01
CA ILE A 397 -18.45 -4.74 10.13
C ILE A 397 -17.19 -3.99 9.73
N MET A 398 -16.71 -3.11 10.61
CA MET A 398 -15.45 -2.43 10.44
C MET A 398 -14.42 -3.07 11.37
N ASN A 399 -13.32 -3.52 10.82
CA ASN A 399 -12.21 -4.10 11.56
C ASN A 399 -11.00 -3.17 11.40
N ALA A 400 -10.88 -2.19 12.30
CA ALA A 400 -9.84 -1.16 12.22
C ALA A 400 -8.68 -1.44 13.17
N LEU A 401 -7.44 -1.39 12.67
CA LEU A 401 -6.21 -1.68 13.43
C LEU A 401 -6.10 -0.88 14.73
N TYR A 402 -6.48 0.41 14.70
CA TYR A 402 -6.33 1.33 15.84
C TYR A 402 -7.49 1.32 16.83
N GLU A 403 -8.49 0.46 16.65
CA GLU A 403 -9.77 0.54 17.36
C GLU A 403 -9.63 0.36 18.87
N LEU A 404 -8.83 -0.60 19.31
CA LEU A 404 -8.60 -0.93 20.70
C LEU A 404 -7.33 -0.31 21.30
N CYS A 405 -6.70 0.67 20.60
CA CYS A 405 -5.59 1.45 21.15
C CYS A 405 -6.00 2.28 22.35
N ARG A 406 -5.04 2.58 23.21
CA ARG A 406 -5.26 3.45 24.39
C ARG A 406 -5.86 4.81 23.99
N GLY A 407 -6.81 5.28 24.81
CA GLY A 407 -7.46 6.57 24.61
C GLY A 407 -8.43 6.63 23.44
N LYS A 408 -8.72 5.52 22.78
CA LYS A 408 -9.79 5.43 21.79
C LYS A 408 -11.14 5.21 22.45
N SER A 409 -12.15 5.83 21.88
CA SER A 409 -13.53 5.65 22.29
C SER A 409 -14.12 4.47 21.54
N TRP A 410 -14.37 3.38 22.22
CA TRP A 410 -14.98 2.16 21.68
C TRP A 410 -16.37 1.92 22.28
N GLY A 411 -17.17 1.06 21.65
CA GLY A 411 -18.41 0.55 22.22
C GLY A 411 -19.48 1.61 22.55
N LYS A 412 -19.55 2.72 21.81
CA LYS A 412 -20.55 3.78 22.05
C LYS A 412 -21.99 3.31 22.00
N HIS A 413 -22.24 2.22 21.28
CA HIS A 413 -23.57 1.64 21.09
C HIS A 413 -23.86 0.47 22.03
N LEU A 414 -22.89 0.07 22.88
CA LEU A 414 -23.04 -1.04 23.82
C LEU A 414 -23.79 -0.59 25.08
N THR A 415 -24.62 -1.48 25.63
CA THR A 415 -25.20 -1.31 26.98
C THR A 415 -24.10 -1.35 28.04
N PRO A 416 -24.34 -0.90 29.27
CA PRO A 416 -23.36 -0.98 30.36
C PRO A 416 -22.84 -2.40 30.60
N ASP A 417 -23.71 -3.42 30.55
CA ASP A 417 -23.34 -4.81 30.77
C ASP A 417 -22.50 -5.36 29.60
N GLU A 418 -22.92 -5.14 28.35
CA GLU A 418 -22.17 -5.49 27.15
C GLU A 418 -20.80 -4.80 27.15
N ARG A 419 -20.73 -3.53 27.55
CA ARG A 419 -19.48 -2.78 27.63
C ARG A 419 -18.51 -3.41 28.62
N LYS A 420 -19.00 -3.89 29.77
CA LYS A 420 -18.17 -4.57 30.77
C LYS A 420 -17.57 -5.89 30.23
N ILE A 421 -18.34 -6.65 29.45
CA ILE A 421 -17.85 -7.86 28.78
C ILE A 421 -16.80 -7.53 27.73
N MET A 422 -17.05 -6.48 26.94
CA MET A 422 -16.29 -6.09 25.78
C MET A 422 -15.07 -5.19 26.10
N GLU A 423 -14.89 -4.81 27.36
CA GLU A 423 -13.79 -3.92 27.77
C GLU A 423 -12.43 -4.53 27.46
N PRO A 424 -11.59 -3.85 26.64
CA PRO A 424 -10.24 -4.32 26.39
C PRO A 424 -9.37 -4.15 27.63
N THR A 425 -8.58 -5.16 27.94
CA THR A 425 -7.58 -5.06 29.01
C THR A 425 -6.41 -4.18 28.61
N GLU A 426 -5.61 -3.78 29.60
CA GLU A 426 -4.37 -3.04 29.34
C GLU A 426 -3.42 -3.82 28.41
N ALA A 427 -3.37 -5.15 28.52
CA ALA A 427 -2.57 -6.00 27.65
C ALA A 427 -3.02 -5.91 26.19
N VAL A 428 -4.32 -5.93 25.91
CA VAL A 428 -4.89 -5.75 24.56
C VAL A 428 -4.56 -4.36 24.01
N SER A 429 -4.77 -3.31 24.83
CA SER A 429 -4.50 -1.93 24.39
C SER A 429 -3.01 -1.69 24.13
N ASN A 430 -2.12 -2.25 24.97
CA ASN A 430 -0.67 -2.19 24.75
C ASN A 430 -0.26 -2.88 23.45
N ASN A 431 -0.79 -4.07 23.19
CA ASN A 431 -0.51 -4.78 21.92
C ASN A 431 -1.05 -4.00 20.72
N SER A 432 -2.24 -3.38 20.86
CA SER A 432 -2.81 -2.52 19.81
C SER A 432 -1.93 -1.30 19.51
N ASP A 433 -1.36 -0.66 20.54
CA ASP A 433 -0.44 0.48 20.39
C ASP A 433 0.85 0.05 19.68
N ILE A 434 1.41 -1.13 20.03
CA ILE A 434 2.58 -1.69 19.34
C ILE A 434 2.25 -1.93 17.86
N ALA A 435 1.13 -2.58 17.57
CA ALA A 435 0.69 -2.87 16.21
C ALA A 435 0.48 -1.58 15.40
N ALA A 436 -0.22 -0.59 15.96
CA ALA A 436 -0.50 0.69 15.32
C ALA A 436 0.74 1.57 15.13
N SER A 437 1.82 1.32 15.87
CA SER A 437 3.10 2.03 15.73
C SER A 437 3.91 1.62 14.50
N MET A 438 3.48 0.59 13.76
CA MET A 438 4.14 0.17 12.52
C MET A 438 3.90 1.19 11.39
N GLY A 439 4.98 1.63 10.76
CA GLY A 439 4.92 2.48 9.57
C GLY A 439 4.39 1.74 8.32
N THR A 440 4.09 2.51 7.28
CA THR A 440 3.73 1.96 5.96
C THR A 440 5.01 1.62 5.19
N THR A 441 5.54 0.42 5.38
CA THR A 441 6.77 -0.08 4.74
C THR A 441 6.52 -1.42 4.07
N LEU A 442 7.41 -1.82 3.17
CA LEU A 442 7.42 -3.15 2.54
C LEU A 442 8.54 -4.03 3.11
N TRP A 443 8.96 -3.76 4.33
CA TRP A 443 9.99 -4.51 5.05
C TRP A 443 9.80 -4.36 6.56
N TRP A 444 10.44 -5.25 7.32
CA TRP A 444 10.60 -5.14 8.76
C TRP A 444 11.99 -4.62 9.09
N SER A 445 12.08 -3.53 9.85
CA SER A 445 13.35 -3.15 10.46
C SER A 445 13.71 -4.13 11.58
N GLU A 446 15.00 -4.21 11.93
CA GLU A 446 15.44 -4.99 13.10
C GLU A 446 14.71 -4.55 14.38
N LYS A 447 14.52 -3.25 14.55
CA LYS A 447 13.74 -2.67 15.66
C LYS A 447 12.30 -3.18 15.68
N ASP A 448 11.64 -3.28 14.53
CA ASP A 448 10.26 -3.78 14.45
C ASP A 448 10.15 -5.25 14.89
N ARG A 449 11.15 -6.05 14.53
CA ARG A 449 11.25 -7.46 14.92
C ARG A 449 11.51 -7.62 16.41
N ILE A 450 12.44 -6.83 16.97
CA ILE A 450 12.78 -6.86 18.42
C ILE A 450 11.57 -6.46 19.27
N ILE A 451 10.80 -5.45 18.86
CA ILE A 451 9.60 -5.00 19.56
C ILE A 451 8.43 -6.00 19.38
N GLY A 452 8.52 -6.94 18.43
CA GLY A 452 7.48 -7.93 18.18
C GLY A 452 6.29 -7.41 17.35
N LYS A 453 6.47 -6.36 16.55
CA LYS A 453 5.40 -5.78 15.72
C LYS A 453 4.72 -6.78 14.79
N PRO A 454 5.42 -7.74 14.14
CA PRO A 454 4.74 -8.74 13.30
C PRO A 454 3.70 -9.55 14.07
N ALA A 455 4.06 -10.09 15.24
CA ALA A 455 3.14 -10.84 16.09
C ALA A 455 2.01 -9.95 16.64
N ALA A 456 2.34 -8.72 17.03
CA ALA A 456 1.35 -7.76 17.51
C ALA A 456 0.30 -7.41 16.44
N LEU A 457 0.70 -7.29 15.16
CA LEU A 457 -0.19 -7.02 14.04
C LEU A 457 -1.10 -8.21 13.71
N ILE A 458 -0.56 -9.44 13.70
CA ILE A 458 -1.37 -10.65 13.54
C ILE A 458 -2.43 -10.70 14.64
N ALA A 459 -2.00 -10.57 15.89
CA ALA A 459 -2.89 -10.58 17.03
C ALA A 459 -3.96 -9.47 16.94
N ALA A 460 -3.57 -8.25 16.54
CA ALA A 460 -4.51 -7.15 16.35
C ALA A 460 -5.57 -7.48 15.29
N GLY A 461 -5.18 -8.09 14.17
CA GLY A 461 -6.13 -8.58 13.17
C GLY A 461 -7.11 -9.60 13.73
N GLN A 462 -6.65 -10.49 14.60
CA GLN A 462 -7.46 -11.54 15.22
C GLN A 462 -8.44 -11.02 16.27
N TYR A 463 -7.94 -10.31 17.28
CA TYR A 463 -8.82 -9.88 18.37
C TYR A 463 -9.73 -8.71 17.98
N ASN A 464 -9.32 -7.84 17.05
CA ASN A 464 -10.21 -6.77 16.57
C ASN A 464 -11.41 -7.36 15.81
N ILE A 465 -11.20 -8.33 14.91
CA ILE A 465 -12.34 -8.96 14.22
C ILE A 465 -13.20 -9.78 15.18
N CYS A 466 -12.62 -10.44 16.20
CA CYS A 466 -13.37 -11.10 17.26
C CYS A 466 -14.26 -10.10 17.99
N TRP A 467 -13.71 -8.99 18.43
CA TRP A 467 -14.41 -7.91 19.12
C TRP A 467 -15.53 -7.32 18.27
N ASN A 468 -15.24 -7.02 17.00
CA ASN A 468 -16.20 -6.43 16.08
C ASN A 468 -17.36 -7.37 15.71
N LEU A 469 -17.11 -8.68 15.63
CA LEU A 469 -18.17 -9.68 15.45
C LEU A 469 -19.09 -9.76 16.67
N LEU A 470 -18.54 -9.71 17.89
CA LEU A 470 -19.34 -9.63 19.13
C LEU A 470 -20.18 -8.36 19.18
N GLU A 471 -19.58 -7.19 18.89
CA GLU A 471 -20.31 -5.91 18.83
C GLU A 471 -21.46 -5.97 17.80
N TYR A 472 -21.19 -6.60 16.66
CA TYR A 472 -22.18 -6.80 15.60
C TYR A 472 -23.36 -7.66 16.10
N ILE A 473 -23.12 -8.78 16.81
CA ILE A 473 -24.16 -9.64 17.38
C ILE A 473 -25.01 -8.86 18.37
N TYR A 474 -24.39 -8.14 19.31
CA TYR A 474 -25.12 -7.33 20.28
C TYR A 474 -25.96 -6.23 19.63
N ARG A 475 -25.46 -5.63 18.55
CA ARG A 475 -26.20 -4.63 17.77
C ARG A 475 -27.41 -5.25 17.07
N LEU A 476 -27.27 -6.42 16.45
CA LEU A 476 -28.37 -7.12 15.76
C LEU A 476 -29.49 -7.50 16.72
N ARG A 477 -29.18 -7.98 17.91
CA ARG A 477 -30.19 -8.36 18.92
C ARG A 477 -31.07 -7.19 19.37
N ARG A 478 -30.56 -5.97 19.32
CA ARG A 478 -31.31 -4.77 19.63
C ARG A 478 -32.22 -4.33 18.48
N ASP A 479 -31.82 -4.59 17.26
CA ASP A 479 -32.61 -4.24 16.07
C ASP A 479 -33.53 -5.40 15.67
N LYS A 480 -34.64 -5.53 16.42
CA LYS A 480 -35.60 -6.64 16.31
C LYS A 480 -36.29 -6.80 14.93
N THR A 481 -35.98 -5.94 13.97
CA THR A 481 -36.69 -5.82 12.70
C THR A 481 -36.21 -6.74 11.58
N ASN A 482 -35.04 -7.39 11.71
CA ASN A 482 -34.43 -8.17 10.62
C ASN A 482 -33.60 -9.36 11.13
N THR A 483 -34.24 -10.49 11.44
CA THR A 483 -33.56 -11.79 11.58
C THR A 483 -33.46 -12.45 10.21
N THR A 484 -32.38 -12.22 9.50
CA THR A 484 -32.03 -12.92 8.26
C THR A 484 -31.21 -14.18 8.55
N GLU A 485 -31.06 -15.09 7.57
CA GLU A 485 -30.26 -16.31 7.75
C GLU A 485 -28.78 -15.98 8.06
N GLU A 486 -28.27 -14.87 7.52
CA GLU A 486 -26.90 -14.41 7.78
C GLU A 486 -26.70 -14.01 9.23
N HIS A 487 -27.68 -13.36 9.83
CA HIS A 487 -27.66 -12.99 11.24
C HIS A 487 -27.57 -14.23 12.14
N LYS A 488 -28.34 -15.28 11.82
CA LYS A 488 -28.30 -16.54 12.56
C LYS A 488 -26.90 -17.19 12.48
N LEU A 489 -26.29 -17.20 11.28
CA LEU A 489 -24.94 -17.75 11.09
C LEU A 489 -23.91 -17.07 11.99
N ILE A 490 -23.97 -15.74 12.13
CA ILE A 490 -23.05 -15.00 12.99
C ILE A 490 -23.41 -15.18 14.47
N GLU A 491 -24.71 -15.23 14.82
CA GLU A 491 -25.15 -15.47 16.20
C GLU A 491 -24.72 -16.83 16.75
N GLU A 492 -24.65 -17.88 15.91
CA GLU A 492 -24.14 -19.20 16.28
C GLU A 492 -22.71 -19.16 16.79
N LEU A 493 -21.93 -18.16 16.39
CA LEU A 493 -20.51 -18.02 16.77
C LEU A 493 -20.30 -17.33 18.12
N GLN A 494 -21.38 -16.83 18.77
CA GLN A 494 -21.25 -15.98 19.95
C GLN A 494 -20.46 -16.65 21.08
N GLU A 495 -20.79 -17.89 21.44
CA GLU A 495 -20.10 -18.60 22.52
C GLU A 495 -18.60 -18.76 22.25
N GLN A 496 -18.25 -19.10 21.00
CA GLN A 496 -16.85 -19.20 20.60
C GLN A 496 -16.15 -17.83 20.64
N LEU A 497 -16.81 -16.78 20.16
CA LEU A 497 -16.28 -15.41 20.18
C LEU A 497 -16.06 -14.91 21.62
N GLU A 498 -17.01 -15.14 22.54
CA GLU A 498 -16.88 -14.74 23.93
C GLU A 498 -15.75 -15.51 24.64
N ALA A 499 -15.65 -16.81 24.39
CA ALA A 499 -14.56 -17.63 24.93
C ALA A 499 -13.19 -17.17 24.42
N ASP A 500 -13.07 -16.89 23.10
CA ASP A 500 -11.83 -16.41 22.52
C ASP A 500 -11.51 -14.97 22.96
N TRP A 501 -12.52 -14.08 23.08
CA TRP A 501 -12.33 -12.74 23.60
C TRP A 501 -11.75 -12.76 25.04
N ASN A 502 -12.25 -13.63 25.90
CA ASN A 502 -11.70 -13.79 27.23
C ASN A 502 -10.23 -14.24 27.22
N LYS A 503 -9.87 -15.17 26.30
CA LYS A 503 -8.46 -15.56 26.11
C LYS A 503 -7.60 -14.40 25.57
N PHE A 504 -8.11 -13.61 24.65
CA PHE A 504 -7.41 -12.41 24.17
C PHE A 504 -7.19 -11.38 25.26
N LYS A 505 -8.14 -11.22 26.19
CA LYS A 505 -7.97 -10.35 27.36
C LYS A 505 -6.83 -10.81 28.27
N GLU A 506 -6.62 -12.12 28.42
CA GLU A 506 -5.53 -12.71 29.20
C GLU A 506 -4.20 -12.66 28.45
N ASN A 507 -4.20 -13.09 27.18
CA ASN A 507 -3.04 -13.10 26.29
C ASN A 507 -3.43 -12.65 24.87
N PRO A 508 -3.20 -11.39 24.53
CA PRO A 508 -3.56 -10.87 23.21
C PRO A 508 -2.94 -11.63 22.03
N GLN A 509 -1.79 -12.27 22.22
CA GLN A 509 -1.04 -12.98 21.20
C GLN A 509 -1.23 -14.50 21.21
N PHE A 510 -2.24 -15.04 21.91
CA PHE A 510 -2.39 -16.51 22.05
C PHE A 510 -2.60 -17.25 20.72
N LEU A 511 -3.04 -16.55 19.67
CA LEU A 511 -3.20 -17.06 18.29
C LEU A 511 -2.22 -16.44 17.29
N ALA A 512 -1.24 -15.65 17.72
CA ALA A 512 -0.34 -14.96 16.80
C ALA A 512 0.63 -15.90 16.05
N ASP A 513 0.83 -17.11 16.54
CA ASP A 513 1.58 -18.15 15.82
C ASP A 513 0.66 -18.91 14.87
N ILE A 514 0.64 -18.46 13.61
CA ILE A 514 -0.23 -19.01 12.55
C ILE A 514 0.01 -20.51 12.33
N SER A 515 1.21 -21.02 12.59
CA SER A 515 1.52 -22.43 12.40
C SER A 515 0.79 -23.38 13.39
N LYS A 516 0.14 -22.82 14.41
CA LYS A 516 -0.58 -23.55 15.47
C LYS A 516 -2.10 -23.40 15.39
N ILE A 517 -2.60 -22.64 14.43
CA ILE A 517 -4.03 -22.41 14.21
C ILE A 517 -4.56 -23.45 13.24
#